data_8f51b387424096cc8f19d00790cc6363
#
_entry.id   8f51b387424096cc8f19d00790cc6363
#
_cell.length_a   1.000
_cell.length_b   1.000
_cell.length_c   1.000
_cell.angle_alpha   90.00
_cell.angle_beta   90.00
_cell.angle_gamma   90.00
#
_symmetry.space_group_name_H-M   'P 1'
#
loop_
_entity.id
_entity.type
_entity.pdbx_description
1 polymer ?
#
loop_
_entity_poly.entity_id
_entity_poly.type
_entity_poly.pdbx_seq_one_letter_code
_entity_poly.pdbx_strand_id
1 'polypeptide(L)'
;SAAHVSAAGGRLSIRFHADHGQVLSASLLAGGQSVPMHLQLAHGPRDVWRGTLPEGTGRYSLSVRTGEGTRELGPFSVPGDVFRAVPWVGASVGYQVFPERFWNGDPANDSLGVATDAHPFMHASLRGASPVLTAAWNGAPTDEHCCHQYFGGDLQGVIDRLDYLQSLGVTLVYLNPIFSSGSAHGYDTFDFLSVEPSFGDERVLAALRDEARARGIRLMWDFVPNHVGVGHAAFQDAVRNGPSSPHWSWFSFRVPAGDVQVGNGGHYDAWGGFGSLPRLDTRNPAVQAHLMEVVRRWTEFGLDGIRVDVPGEIRNREAFFQAFRQTARSIRPDVYLVGEVWERSPGWVQGDQFDALMNYAIGRDVLQRYANGALTAGAAAQAMARLYAEYPEASAAMQFNVIATHDTDRLLTGLGGGGLGDTPSPDALARQRLASAMLYALPGVPVTFQGDECAFLGAHGGRDEHRYPVQWQACDAGMQAHYRLLARLRRDVPALTSPVIRMADGPAGVLSWLRGEPGTGEVLALFNAGASPVTVALPAGSWRDAAGGESVAGSAAVAPRGWRYLERR
;
A
#
# COMPACT_ATOMS: atom_id res chain seq x y z
N SER A 1 -13.37 -20.92 -3.26
CA SER A 1 -13.11 -19.47 -3.18
C SER A 1 -11.63 -19.19 -3.43
N ALA A 2 -11.29 -17.96 -3.75
CA ALA A 2 -9.91 -17.52 -3.95
C ALA A 2 -9.02 -17.74 -2.71
N ALA A 3 -9.60 -17.72 -1.51
CA ALA A 3 -8.89 -18.04 -0.27
C ALA A 3 -8.35 -19.47 -0.22
N HIS A 4 -8.97 -20.41 -0.94
CA HIS A 4 -8.57 -21.81 -0.97
C HIS A 4 -7.75 -22.16 -2.22
N VAL A 5 -8.02 -21.51 -3.35
CA VAL A 5 -7.32 -21.74 -4.62
C VAL A 5 -6.99 -20.39 -5.25
N SER A 6 -5.72 -20.09 -5.39
CA SER A 6 -5.22 -18.91 -6.09
C SER A 6 -3.90 -19.23 -6.78
N ALA A 7 -3.43 -18.35 -7.67
CA ALA A 7 -2.18 -18.57 -8.40
C ALA A 7 -1.18 -17.45 -8.14
N ALA A 8 0.07 -17.83 -7.87
CA ALA A 8 1.19 -16.92 -7.76
C ALA A 8 2.47 -17.62 -8.21
N GLY A 9 3.35 -16.91 -8.91
CA GLY A 9 4.64 -17.44 -9.35
C GLY A 9 4.52 -18.66 -10.28
N GLY A 10 3.49 -18.73 -11.14
CA GLY A 10 3.26 -19.83 -12.09
C GLY A 10 2.77 -21.14 -11.44
N ARG A 11 2.34 -21.11 -10.19
CA ARG A 11 1.83 -22.27 -9.47
C ARG A 11 0.45 -21.98 -8.86
N LEU A 12 -0.40 -23.00 -8.80
CA LEU A 12 -1.62 -22.99 -8.01
C LEU A 12 -1.26 -23.23 -6.55
N SER A 13 -1.69 -22.34 -5.67
CA SER A 13 -1.69 -22.55 -4.23
C SER A 13 -3.04 -23.13 -3.82
N ILE A 14 -3.00 -24.28 -3.19
CA ILE A 14 -4.17 -24.96 -2.64
C ILE A 14 -4.06 -24.92 -1.13
N ARG A 15 -5.08 -24.38 -0.47
CA ARG A 15 -5.13 -24.27 0.99
C ARG A 15 -6.42 -24.85 1.54
N PHE A 16 -6.36 -25.47 2.71
CA PHE A 16 -7.54 -25.79 3.49
C PHE A 16 -7.32 -25.47 4.97
N HIS A 17 -8.43 -25.26 5.67
CA HIS A 17 -8.47 -24.98 7.09
C HIS A 17 -8.96 -26.20 7.87
N ALA A 18 -8.28 -26.51 8.96
CA ALA A 18 -8.64 -27.56 9.90
C ALA A 18 -8.65 -27.01 11.33
N ASP A 19 -9.27 -27.72 12.25
CA ASP A 19 -9.11 -27.39 13.67
C ASP A 19 -7.68 -27.69 14.12
N HIS A 20 -7.19 -26.86 15.06
CA HIS A 20 -5.80 -26.91 15.50
C HIS A 20 -5.41 -28.31 16.01
N GLY A 21 -4.32 -28.84 15.46
CA GLY A 21 -3.77 -30.14 15.84
C GLY A 21 -4.55 -31.36 15.36
N GLN A 22 -5.69 -31.22 14.67
CA GLN A 22 -6.45 -32.37 14.16
C GLN A 22 -5.76 -33.11 13.01
N VAL A 23 -5.07 -32.38 12.13
CA VAL A 23 -4.41 -32.94 10.96
C VAL A 23 -2.97 -33.26 11.28
N LEU A 24 -2.59 -34.54 11.12
CA LEU A 24 -1.23 -35.03 11.32
C LEU A 24 -0.36 -34.89 10.07
N SER A 25 -0.97 -35.08 8.89
CA SER A 25 -0.34 -34.85 7.58
C SER A 25 -1.41 -34.71 6.50
N ALA A 26 -1.06 -34.02 5.42
CA ALA A 26 -1.93 -33.89 4.26
C ALA A 26 -1.12 -33.91 2.96
N SER A 27 -1.77 -34.35 1.88
CA SER A 27 -1.20 -34.35 0.52
C SER A 27 -2.25 -33.95 -0.50
N LEU A 28 -1.82 -33.31 -1.59
CA LEU A 28 -2.60 -33.10 -2.80
C LEU A 28 -2.42 -34.31 -3.73
N LEU A 29 -3.51 -34.82 -4.27
CA LEU A 29 -3.52 -35.89 -5.26
C LEU A 29 -3.96 -35.30 -6.60
N ALA A 30 -3.10 -35.30 -7.61
CA ALA A 30 -3.40 -34.77 -8.95
C ALA A 30 -2.57 -35.49 -10.01
N GLY A 31 -3.21 -35.88 -11.12
CA GLY A 31 -2.51 -36.55 -12.23
C GLY A 31 -1.77 -37.84 -11.83
N GLY A 32 -2.27 -38.60 -10.84
CA GLY A 32 -1.62 -39.79 -10.32
C GLY A 32 -0.42 -39.53 -9.39
N GLN A 33 -0.12 -38.28 -9.08
CA GLN A 33 0.95 -37.90 -8.16
C GLN A 33 0.41 -37.47 -6.80
N SER A 34 1.19 -37.69 -5.74
CA SER A 34 0.94 -37.19 -4.40
C SER A 34 1.97 -36.11 -4.05
N VAL A 35 1.49 -34.91 -3.76
CA VAL A 35 2.29 -33.76 -3.39
C VAL A 35 2.04 -33.43 -1.93
N PRO A 36 3.05 -33.44 -1.05
CA PRO A 36 2.84 -33.15 0.36
C PRO A 36 2.39 -31.70 0.58
N MET A 37 1.51 -31.51 1.56
CA MET A 37 1.11 -30.21 2.08
C MET A 37 1.82 -29.93 3.39
N HIS A 38 2.06 -28.65 3.67
CA HIS A 38 2.71 -28.19 4.88
C HIS A 38 1.76 -27.33 5.72
N LEU A 39 1.88 -27.41 7.04
CA LEU A 39 1.26 -26.45 7.94
C LEU A 39 1.91 -25.07 7.67
N GLN A 40 1.10 -24.15 7.16
CA GLN A 40 1.56 -22.81 6.81
C GLN A 40 1.37 -21.86 7.99
N LEU A 41 0.19 -21.85 8.56
CA LEU A 41 -0.21 -20.91 9.61
C LEU A 41 -1.06 -21.63 10.65
N ALA A 42 -0.86 -21.26 11.92
CA ALA A 42 -1.75 -21.59 13.02
C ALA A 42 -2.28 -20.28 13.62
N HIS A 43 -3.59 -20.12 13.71
CA HIS A 43 -4.19 -18.92 14.28
C HIS A 43 -5.42 -19.26 15.16
N GLY A 44 -5.24 -19.13 16.45
CA GLY A 44 -6.28 -19.52 17.41
C GLY A 44 -6.66 -21.01 17.26
N PRO A 45 -7.96 -21.32 17.04
CA PRO A 45 -8.41 -22.72 16.93
C PRO A 45 -8.21 -23.33 15.54
N ARG A 46 -7.55 -22.65 14.59
CA ARG A 46 -7.46 -23.06 13.18
C ARG A 46 -6.03 -23.22 12.73
N ASP A 47 -5.81 -24.24 11.92
CA ASP A 47 -4.59 -24.50 11.13
C ASP A 47 -4.87 -24.32 9.66
N VAL A 48 -3.93 -23.72 8.92
CA VAL A 48 -3.96 -23.60 7.46
C VAL A 48 -2.88 -24.48 6.87
N TRP A 49 -3.32 -25.48 6.12
CA TRP A 49 -2.46 -26.37 5.35
C TRP A 49 -2.36 -25.90 3.92
N ARG A 50 -1.17 -25.90 3.36
CA ARG A 50 -0.85 -25.41 2.03
C ARG A 50 -0.04 -26.42 1.23
N GLY A 51 -0.42 -26.59 -0.03
CA GLY A 51 0.37 -27.29 -1.04
C GLY A 51 0.26 -26.58 -2.38
N THR A 52 1.14 -26.91 -3.32
CA THR A 52 1.15 -26.31 -4.65
C THR A 52 1.07 -27.33 -5.75
N LEU A 53 0.34 -26.99 -6.81
CA LEU A 53 0.25 -27.77 -8.04
C LEU A 53 0.71 -26.91 -9.23
N PRO A 54 1.11 -27.52 -10.35
CA PRO A 54 1.36 -26.79 -11.59
C PRO A 54 0.12 -26.01 -12.01
N GLU A 55 0.33 -24.79 -12.53
CA GLU A 55 -0.75 -24.05 -13.20
C GLU A 55 -1.23 -24.84 -14.42
N GLY A 56 -2.55 -24.90 -14.63
CA GLY A 56 -3.17 -25.78 -15.63
C GLY A 56 -3.72 -27.09 -15.07
N THR A 57 -3.47 -27.43 -13.78
CA THR A 57 -4.14 -28.54 -13.12
C THR A 57 -5.64 -28.28 -13.05
N GLY A 58 -6.46 -29.15 -13.67
CA GLY A 58 -7.92 -28.98 -13.72
C GLY A 58 -8.66 -29.57 -12.53
N ARG A 59 -8.11 -30.63 -11.90
CA ARG A 59 -8.74 -31.36 -10.77
C ARG A 59 -7.70 -31.86 -9.79
N TYR A 60 -8.09 -31.95 -8.52
CA TYR A 60 -7.27 -32.50 -7.44
C TYR A 60 -8.15 -33.12 -6.34
N SER A 61 -7.60 -34.02 -5.54
CA SER A 61 -8.15 -34.47 -4.26
C SER A 61 -7.19 -34.14 -3.13
N LEU A 62 -7.69 -34.21 -1.91
CA LEU A 62 -6.90 -34.08 -0.67
C LEU A 62 -6.87 -35.45 0.03
N SER A 63 -5.68 -35.92 0.37
CA SER A 63 -5.51 -37.05 1.32
C SER A 63 -5.12 -36.43 2.67
N VAL A 64 -5.97 -36.59 3.68
CA VAL A 64 -5.80 -35.98 5.00
C VAL A 64 -5.74 -37.08 6.05
N ARG A 65 -4.66 -37.13 6.83
CA ARG A 65 -4.47 -38.05 7.94
C ARG A 65 -4.74 -37.36 9.26
N THR A 66 -5.64 -37.91 10.06
CA THR A 66 -5.96 -37.50 11.42
C THR A 66 -5.68 -38.63 12.41
N GLY A 67 -5.96 -38.44 13.70
CA GLY A 67 -5.93 -39.53 14.70
C GLY A 67 -6.90 -40.66 14.44
N GLU A 68 -7.98 -40.44 13.67
CA GLU A 68 -9.01 -41.44 13.32
C GLU A 68 -8.64 -42.23 12.03
N GLY A 69 -7.59 -41.85 11.32
CA GLY A 69 -7.16 -42.50 10.07
C GLY A 69 -6.97 -41.51 8.92
N THR A 70 -6.85 -42.07 7.71
CA THR A 70 -6.67 -41.29 6.48
C THR A 70 -7.99 -41.24 5.71
N ARG A 71 -8.38 -40.05 5.26
CA ARG A 71 -9.55 -39.79 4.41
C ARG A 71 -9.14 -39.09 3.13
N GLU A 72 -9.74 -39.47 2.02
CA GLU A 72 -9.64 -38.71 0.76
C GLU A 72 -10.89 -37.84 0.61
N LEU A 73 -10.65 -36.55 0.26
CA LEU A 73 -11.69 -35.54 0.04
C LEU A 73 -11.60 -35.06 -1.41
N GLY A 74 -12.70 -34.94 -2.07
CA GLY A 74 -12.80 -34.53 -3.48
C GLY A 74 -13.41 -35.60 -4.38
N PRO A 75 -13.18 -35.58 -5.69
CA PRO A 75 -12.31 -34.64 -6.40
C PRO A 75 -12.88 -33.22 -6.45
N PHE A 76 -11.99 -32.24 -6.38
CA PHE A 76 -12.29 -30.82 -6.53
C PHE A 76 -11.88 -30.33 -7.92
N SER A 77 -12.70 -29.47 -8.53
CA SER A 77 -12.33 -28.77 -9.76
C SER A 77 -11.64 -27.45 -9.44
N VAL A 78 -10.57 -27.13 -10.17
CA VAL A 78 -9.95 -25.81 -10.14
C VAL A 78 -10.85 -24.85 -10.93
N PRO A 79 -11.27 -23.69 -10.38
CA PRO A 79 -12.04 -22.70 -11.11
C PRO A 79 -11.30 -22.20 -12.37
N GLY A 80 -12.04 -21.91 -13.45
CA GLY A 80 -11.44 -21.37 -14.69
C GLY A 80 -10.91 -19.95 -14.52
N ASP A 81 -11.52 -19.18 -13.61
CA ASP A 81 -11.25 -17.79 -13.25
C ASP A 81 -10.41 -17.66 -11.98
N VAL A 82 -9.44 -18.54 -11.78
CA VAL A 82 -8.55 -18.49 -10.60
C VAL A 82 -7.94 -17.10 -10.45
N PHE A 83 -8.03 -16.54 -9.23
CA PHE A 83 -7.37 -15.30 -8.90
C PHE A 83 -5.84 -15.44 -9.00
N ARG A 84 -5.23 -14.62 -9.84
CA ARG A 84 -3.79 -14.64 -10.12
C ARG A 84 -3.10 -13.39 -9.63
N ALA A 85 -1.94 -13.58 -9.01
CA ALA A 85 -1.07 -12.46 -8.70
C ALA A 85 -0.53 -11.82 -9.99
N VAL A 86 -0.48 -10.50 -10.01
CA VAL A 86 0.15 -9.73 -11.10
C VAL A 86 1.66 -10.01 -11.05
N PRO A 87 2.26 -10.51 -12.14
CA PRO A 87 3.61 -11.12 -12.08
C PRO A 87 4.72 -10.20 -11.57
N TRP A 88 4.64 -8.90 -11.87
CA TRP A 88 5.68 -7.94 -11.51
C TRP A 88 5.54 -7.39 -10.09
N VAL A 89 4.34 -7.45 -9.48
CA VAL A 89 4.02 -6.75 -8.22
C VAL A 89 4.80 -7.30 -7.04
N GLY A 90 4.83 -8.62 -6.85
CA GLY A 90 5.44 -9.25 -5.67
C GLY A 90 6.93 -8.98 -5.50
N ALA A 91 7.65 -8.69 -6.59
CA ALA A 91 9.07 -8.35 -6.57
C ALA A 91 9.33 -6.84 -6.39
N SER A 92 8.30 -6.01 -6.45
CA SER A 92 8.45 -4.55 -6.41
C SER A 92 8.85 -4.04 -5.02
N VAL A 93 9.54 -2.90 -5.06
CA VAL A 93 9.81 -2.02 -3.93
C VAL A 93 9.12 -0.69 -4.22
N GLY A 94 8.16 -0.33 -3.39
CA GLY A 94 7.32 0.82 -3.56
C GLY A 94 7.86 2.08 -2.87
N TYR A 95 7.56 3.23 -3.44
CA TYR A 95 7.85 4.52 -2.85
C TYR A 95 6.66 5.46 -3.11
N GLN A 96 6.11 6.05 -2.05
CA GLN A 96 5.02 6.99 -2.13
C GLN A 96 5.56 8.42 -2.28
N VAL A 97 5.10 9.12 -3.31
CA VAL A 97 5.43 10.51 -3.61
C VAL A 97 4.19 11.38 -3.45
N PHE A 98 4.30 12.40 -2.65
CA PHE A 98 3.39 13.55 -2.59
C PHE A 98 4.03 14.66 -3.45
N PRO A 99 3.62 14.87 -4.72
CA PRO A 99 4.39 15.65 -5.70
C PRO A 99 4.71 17.05 -5.20
N GLU A 100 3.71 17.76 -4.67
CA GLU A 100 3.84 19.14 -4.16
C GLU A 100 4.90 19.29 -3.04
N ARG A 101 5.25 18.19 -2.36
CA ARG A 101 6.18 18.14 -1.23
C ARG A 101 7.45 17.33 -1.51
N PHE A 102 7.66 16.93 -2.78
CA PHE A 102 8.78 16.05 -3.14
C PHE A 102 10.01 16.82 -3.62
N TRP A 103 9.88 17.58 -4.68
CA TRP A 103 10.92 18.47 -5.23
C TRP A 103 10.31 19.44 -6.23
N ASN A 104 10.75 20.70 -6.22
CA ASN A 104 10.40 21.70 -7.21
C ASN A 104 11.39 21.59 -8.39
N GLY A 105 10.90 21.08 -9.52
CA GLY A 105 11.70 20.90 -10.74
C GLY A 105 11.50 22.01 -11.78
N ASP A 106 10.33 22.67 -11.76
CA ASP A 106 9.99 23.78 -12.66
C ASP A 106 9.39 24.97 -11.89
N PRO A 107 10.20 25.87 -11.35
CA PRO A 107 9.70 27.05 -10.63
C PRO A 107 8.79 27.99 -11.44
N ALA A 108 8.70 27.80 -12.76
CA ALA A 108 7.82 28.63 -13.58
C ALA A 108 6.33 28.28 -13.38
N ASN A 109 6.01 27.09 -12.87
CA ASN A 109 4.64 26.65 -12.60
C ASN A 109 4.16 26.96 -11.17
N ASP A 110 5.03 27.33 -10.23
CA ASP A 110 4.72 27.53 -8.81
C ASP A 110 3.52 28.43 -8.56
N SER A 111 3.44 29.56 -9.30
CA SER A 111 2.37 30.54 -9.15
C SER A 111 1.00 30.00 -9.55
N LEU A 112 0.93 28.93 -10.34
CA LEU A 112 -0.32 28.34 -10.80
C LEU A 112 -1.05 27.63 -9.65
N GLY A 113 -0.35 27.05 -8.69
CA GLY A 113 -0.91 26.42 -7.51
C GLY A 113 -1.67 27.37 -6.58
N VAL A 114 -1.38 28.67 -6.67
CA VAL A 114 -2.02 29.71 -5.84
C VAL A 114 -2.83 30.73 -6.66
N ALA A 115 -2.99 30.48 -7.96
CA ALA A 115 -3.69 31.37 -8.88
C ALA A 115 -5.22 31.26 -8.73
N THR A 116 -5.78 32.04 -7.83
CA THR A 116 -7.22 32.06 -7.56
C THR A 116 -8.07 32.45 -8.77
N ASP A 117 -7.53 33.18 -9.73
CA ASP A 117 -8.21 33.52 -10.99
C ASP A 117 -8.37 32.30 -11.90
N ALA A 118 -7.38 31.39 -11.90
CA ALA A 118 -7.46 30.13 -12.63
C ALA A 118 -8.35 29.11 -11.91
N HIS A 119 -8.41 29.19 -10.57
CA HIS A 119 -9.18 28.30 -9.73
C HIS A 119 -10.17 29.06 -8.83
N PRO A 120 -11.27 29.64 -9.38
CA PRO A 120 -12.17 30.54 -8.63
C PRO A 120 -12.86 29.88 -7.42
N PHE A 121 -12.82 28.55 -7.32
CA PHE A 121 -13.39 27.79 -6.20
C PHE A 121 -12.33 27.38 -5.14
N MET A 122 -11.08 27.75 -5.32
CA MET A 122 -9.99 27.38 -4.41
C MET A 122 -10.25 27.84 -2.98
N HIS A 123 -10.76 29.06 -2.79
CA HIS A 123 -11.10 29.55 -1.45
C HIS A 123 -12.16 28.68 -0.74
N ALA A 124 -13.14 28.18 -1.46
CA ALA A 124 -14.14 27.26 -0.90
C ALA A 124 -13.54 25.86 -0.65
N SER A 125 -12.62 25.38 -1.51
CA SER A 125 -11.85 24.16 -1.30
C SER A 125 -10.99 24.24 -0.05
N LEU A 126 -10.33 25.37 0.16
CA LEU A 126 -9.49 25.64 1.34
C LEU A 126 -10.28 26.12 2.57
N ARG A 127 -11.60 25.90 2.59
CA ARG A 127 -12.49 26.22 3.71
C ARG A 127 -12.38 27.66 4.21
N GLY A 128 -12.22 28.60 3.28
CA GLY A 128 -12.10 30.01 3.56
C GLY A 128 -10.67 30.52 3.75
N ALA A 129 -9.67 29.64 3.75
CA ALA A 129 -8.27 30.07 3.73
C ALA A 129 -7.86 30.58 2.35
N SER A 130 -6.84 31.43 2.30
CA SER A 130 -6.18 31.80 1.05
C SER A 130 -4.99 30.88 0.80
N PRO A 131 -4.73 30.46 -0.45
CA PRO A 131 -3.54 29.68 -0.78
C PRO A 131 -2.28 30.52 -0.55
N VAL A 132 -1.23 29.91 -0.07
CA VAL A 132 0.06 30.56 0.24
C VAL A 132 1.19 29.81 -0.46
N LEU A 133 1.88 30.49 -1.37
CA LEU A 133 3.14 29.98 -1.94
C LEU A 133 4.30 30.30 -1.00
N THR A 134 4.99 29.26 -0.56
CA THR A 134 6.20 29.37 0.27
C THR A 134 7.42 29.15 -0.61
N ALA A 135 8.07 30.26 -0.98
CA ALA A 135 9.20 30.23 -1.92
C ALA A 135 10.44 29.49 -1.38
N ALA A 136 10.60 29.40 -0.06
CA ALA A 136 11.70 28.64 0.54
C ALA A 136 11.29 27.19 0.77
N TRP A 137 11.95 26.24 0.12
CA TRP A 137 11.67 24.79 0.25
C TRP A 137 11.71 24.28 1.70
N ASN A 138 12.46 24.96 2.56
CA ASN A 138 12.55 24.70 4.00
C ASN A 138 11.77 25.70 4.85
N GLY A 139 10.85 26.47 4.26
CA GLY A 139 9.99 27.40 4.97
C GLY A 139 9.14 26.67 6.02
N ALA A 140 8.84 27.34 7.13
CA ALA A 140 8.08 26.72 8.21
C ALA A 140 6.67 26.32 7.74
N PRO A 141 6.11 25.20 8.21
CA PRO A 141 4.71 24.87 7.97
C PRO A 141 3.81 25.92 8.62
N THR A 142 2.77 26.34 7.92
CA THR A 142 1.74 27.21 8.46
C THR A 142 0.73 26.42 9.29
N ASP A 143 0.10 27.04 10.26
CA ASP A 143 -0.48 26.33 11.38
C ASP A 143 -1.93 25.94 11.28
N GLU A 144 -2.73 26.62 10.47
CA GLU A 144 -4.14 26.68 10.78
C GLU A 144 -5.03 25.87 9.87
N HIS A 145 -4.54 25.51 8.67
CA HIS A 145 -5.38 24.79 7.70
C HIS A 145 -4.54 23.83 6.89
N CYS A 146 -4.91 22.55 6.93
CA CYS A 146 -4.40 21.58 5.99
C CYS A 146 -4.53 22.13 4.57
N CYS A 147 -3.38 22.10 3.84
CA CYS A 147 -3.41 22.01 2.39
C CYS A 147 -3.53 23.34 1.63
N HIS A 148 -3.46 24.47 2.31
CA HIS A 148 -3.43 25.80 1.68
C HIS A 148 -2.02 26.31 1.39
N GLN A 149 -1.00 25.68 1.99
CA GLN A 149 0.40 26.05 1.78
C GLN A 149 1.00 25.21 0.64
N TYR A 150 1.58 25.89 -0.33
CA TYR A 150 2.26 25.32 -1.49
C TYR A 150 3.75 25.60 -1.42
N PHE A 151 4.57 24.63 -1.84
CA PHE A 151 6.03 24.73 -1.91
C PHE A 151 6.55 24.60 -3.34
N GLY A 152 5.67 24.34 -4.31
CA GLY A 152 6.01 24.26 -5.72
C GLY A 152 6.60 22.93 -6.16
N GLY A 153 6.44 21.85 -5.39
CA GLY A 153 6.81 20.53 -5.88
C GLY A 153 5.93 20.09 -7.04
N ASP A 154 6.51 19.36 -8.02
CA ASP A 154 5.87 19.09 -9.29
C ASP A 154 6.33 17.75 -9.92
N LEU A 155 5.77 17.39 -11.09
CA LEU A 155 6.14 16.17 -11.81
C LEU A 155 7.54 16.24 -12.42
N GLN A 156 8.04 17.44 -12.77
CA GLN A 156 9.42 17.60 -13.21
C GLN A 156 10.37 17.29 -12.07
N GLY A 157 10.04 17.71 -10.84
CA GLY A 157 10.79 17.36 -9.65
C GLY A 157 10.84 15.87 -9.36
N VAL A 158 9.77 15.13 -9.70
CA VAL A 158 9.80 13.66 -9.63
C VAL A 158 10.76 13.10 -10.67
N ILE A 159 10.75 13.62 -11.91
CA ILE A 159 11.69 13.22 -12.97
C ILE A 159 13.14 13.44 -12.52
N ASP A 160 13.45 14.61 -11.98
CA ASP A 160 14.79 14.99 -11.52
C ASP A 160 15.34 14.07 -10.42
N ARG A 161 14.45 13.38 -9.69
CA ARG A 161 14.78 12.47 -8.60
C ARG A 161 14.68 10.98 -8.94
N LEU A 162 14.37 10.61 -10.18
CA LEU A 162 14.25 9.20 -10.57
C LEU A 162 15.56 8.41 -10.38
N ASP A 163 16.73 9.00 -10.64
CA ASP A 163 18.01 8.34 -10.40
C ASP A 163 18.27 8.08 -8.91
N TYR A 164 17.83 9.00 -8.04
CA TYR A 164 17.85 8.77 -6.60
C TYR A 164 16.95 7.62 -6.21
N LEU A 165 15.70 7.58 -6.68
CA LEU A 165 14.76 6.50 -6.41
C LEU A 165 15.28 5.15 -6.91
N GLN A 166 15.85 5.12 -8.12
CA GLN A 166 16.51 3.92 -8.65
C GLN A 166 17.68 3.48 -7.76
N SER A 167 18.48 4.42 -7.24
CA SER A 167 19.60 4.13 -6.33
C SER A 167 19.17 3.54 -4.99
N LEU A 168 17.93 3.82 -4.54
CA LEU A 168 17.31 3.21 -3.39
C LEU A 168 16.76 1.80 -3.68
N GLY A 169 16.72 1.38 -4.96
CA GLY A 169 16.14 0.13 -5.40
C GLY A 169 14.62 0.17 -5.60
N VAL A 170 14.04 1.37 -5.71
CA VAL A 170 12.61 1.57 -5.99
C VAL A 170 12.27 1.08 -7.41
N THR A 171 11.17 0.36 -7.54
CA THR A 171 10.66 -0.16 -8.82
C THR A 171 9.19 0.16 -9.05
N LEU A 172 8.52 0.78 -8.06
CA LEU A 172 7.16 1.26 -8.14
C LEU A 172 7.05 2.61 -7.42
N VAL A 173 6.65 3.65 -8.12
CA VAL A 173 6.30 4.95 -7.54
C VAL A 173 4.78 5.08 -7.50
N TYR A 174 4.24 5.31 -6.31
CA TYR A 174 2.87 5.70 -6.09
C TYR A 174 2.80 7.22 -5.93
N LEU A 175 2.10 7.88 -6.85
CA LEU A 175 1.85 9.32 -6.84
C LEU A 175 0.53 9.60 -6.11
N ASN A 176 0.52 10.45 -5.09
CA ASN A 176 -0.69 11.07 -4.58
C ASN A 176 -1.40 11.82 -5.71
N PRO A 177 -2.68 12.27 -5.54
CA PRO A 177 -3.46 12.80 -6.66
C PRO A 177 -2.71 13.87 -7.46
N ILE A 178 -2.74 13.72 -8.80
CA ILE A 178 -2.01 14.56 -9.75
C ILE A 178 -2.92 15.36 -10.67
N PHE A 179 -4.23 15.29 -10.46
CA PHE A 179 -5.21 15.94 -11.32
C PHE A 179 -5.59 17.31 -10.80
N SER A 180 -6.14 18.15 -11.70
CA SER A 180 -6.57 19.49 -11.36
C SER A 180 -7.45 19.51 -10.11
N SER A 181 -7.11 20.34 -9.14
CA SER A 181 -7.70 20.35 -7.79
C SER A 181 -7.66 21.72 -7.15
N GLY A 182 -8.29 21.89 -6.01
CA GLY A 182 -8.34 23.17 -5.28
C GLY A 182 -7.39 23.27 -4.11
N SER A 183 -6.56 22.23 -3.86
CA SER A 183 -5.69 22.18 -2.70
C SER A 183 -4.37 21.47 -2.99
N ALA A 184 -3.36 21.73 -2.19
CA ALA A 184 -2.03 21.13 -2.32
C ALA A 184 -2.01 19.59 -2.21
N HIS A 185 -3.06 18.96 -1.64
CA HIS A 185 -3.14 17.50 -1.53
C HIS A 185 -3.80 16.80 -2.73
N GLY A 186 -4.60 17.53 -3.54
CA GLY A 186 -5.21 17.01 -4.74
C GLY A 186 -6.46 16.11 -4.57
N TYR A 187 -6.90 15.80 -3.34
CA TYR A 187 -8.07 14.92 -3.13
C TYR A 187 -9.40 15.60 -3.42
N ASP A 188 -9.44 16.91 -3.59
CA ASP A 188 -10.59 17.69 -4.02
C ASP A 188 -10.53 17.97 -5.54
N THR A 189 -10.53 16.91 -6.33
CA THR A 189 -10.34 16.95 -7.79
C THR A 189 -11.40 17.81 -8.48
N PHE A 190 -10.97 18.76 -9.31
CA PHE A 190 -11.83 19.58 -10.17
C PHE A 190 -12.02 18.97 -11.56
N ASP A 191 -10.97 18.34 -12.08
CA ASP A 191 -11.02 17.64 -13.36
C ASP A 191 -10.08 16.42 -13.36
N PHE A 192 -10.66 15.23 -13.44
CA PHE A 192 -9.90 13.97 -13.50
C PHE A 192 -9.15 13.74 -14.82
N LEU A 193 -9.44 14.52 -15.85
CA LEU A 193 -8.85 14.35 -17.18
C LEU A 193 -7.71 15.32 -17.48
N SER A 194 -7.45 16.24 -16.56
CA SER A 194 -6.38 17.24 -16.65
C SER A 194 -5.37 17.07 -15.51
N VAL A 195 -4.09 17.11 -15.83
CA VAL A 195 -3.02 17.22 -14.83
C VAL A 195 -3.14 18.56 -14.11
N GLU A 196 -2.81 18.59 -12.81
CA GLU A 196 -2.76 19.83 -12.04
C GLU A 196 -1.75 20.81 -12.67
N PRO A 197 -2.16 22.03 -13.06
CA PRO A 197 -1.29 22.98 -13.74
C PRO A 197 0.00 23.30 -12.99
N SER A 198 -0.03 23.34 -11.65
CA SER A 198 1.16 23.54 -10.82
C SER A 198 2.10 22.33 -10.79
N PHE A 199 1.64 21.18 -11.29
CA PHE A 199 2.49 20.00 -11.45
C PHE A 199 3.02 19.83 -12.88
N GLY A 200 2.56 20.66 -13.81
CA GLY A 200 2.88 20.60 -15.23
C GLY A 200 1.66 20.23 -16.08
N ASP A 201 1.90 19.46 -17.12
CA ASP A 201 0.85 19.04 -18.06
C ASP A 201 0.99 17.55 -18.41
N GLU A 202 0.13 17.08 -19.31
CA GLU A 202 0.17 15.67 -19.77
C GLU A 202 1.49 15.31 -20.47
N ARG A 203 2.21 16.28 -21.06
CA ARG A 203 3.53 16.03 -21.69
C ARG A 203 4.58 15.74 -20.64
N VAL A 204 4.55 16.48 -19.52
CA VAL A 204 5.44 16.22 -18.37
C VAL A 204 5.12 14.87 -17.75
N LEU A 205 3.83 14.54 -17.59
CA LEU A 205 3.42 13.21 -17.08
C LEU A 205 3.85 12.08 -18.04
N ALA A 206 3.78 12.29 -19.34
CA ALA A 206 4.28 11.31 -20.32
C ALA A 206 5.81 11.15 -20.23
N ALA A 207 6.54 12.25 -20.08
CA ALA A 207 7.97 12.21 -19.86
C ALA A 207 8.32 11.46 -18.56
N LEU A 208 7.62 11.74 -17.46
CA LEU A 208 7.81 11.01 -16.20
C LEU A 208 7.57 9.51 -16.37
N ARG A 209 6.48 9.12 -17.06
CA ARG A 209 6.18 7.71 -17.34
C ARG A 209 7.32 7.04 -18.13
N ASP A 210 7.80 7.69 -19.17
CA ASP A 210 8.80 7.11 -20.08
C ASP A 210 10.19 7.06 -19.42
N GLU A 211 10.58 8.11 -18.67
CA GLU A 211 11.84 8.16 -17.90
C GLU A 211 11.85 7.17 -16.72
N ALA A 212 10.71 7.00 -16.02
CA ALA A 212 10.56 6.00 -14.98
C ALA A 212 10.70 4.59 -15.57
N ARG A 213 10.01 4.33 -16.68
CA ARG A 213 10.06 3.04 -17.38
C ARG A 213 11.46 2.69 -17.88
N ALA A 214 12.21 3.67 -18.38
CA ALA A 214 13.61 3.49 -18.82
C ALA A 214 14.52 3.05 -17.66
N ARG A 215 14.15 3.37 -16.40
CA ARG A 215 14.85 2.96 -15.17
C ARG A 215 14.27 1.72 -14.50
N GLY A 216 13.30 1.06 -15.13
CA GLY A 216 12.61 -0.10 -14.55
C GLY A 216 11.62 0.27 -13.42
N ILE A 217 11.21 1.52 -13.34
CA ILE A 217 10.25 2.03 -12.36
C ILE A 217 8.88 2.12 -13.01
N ARG A 218 7.86 1.57 -12.35
CA ARG A 218 6.45 1.66 -12.74
C ARG A 218 5.77 2.79 -11.98
N LEU A 219 4.68 3.31 -12.56
CA LEU A 219 3.90 4.39 -11.96
C LEU A 219 2.50 3.93 -11.57
N MET A 220 2.10 4.27 -10.35
CA MET A 220 0.76 4.10 -9.82
C MET A 220 0.20 5.47 -9.47
N TRP A 221 -1.07 5.70 -9.79
CA TRP A 221 -1.78 6.95 -9.52
C TRP A 221 -2.90 6.76 -8.50
N ASP A 222 -3.34 7.87 -7.90
CA ASP A 222 -4.42 7.92 -6.92
C ASP A 222 -5.75 8.27 -7.58
N PHE A 223 -6.77 7.47 -7.35
CA PHE A 223 -8.11 7.64 -7.89
C PHE A 223 -9.11 7.91 -6.76
N VAL A 224 -9.80 9.05 -6.84
CA VAL A 224 -10.73 9.56 -5.81
C VAL A 224 -12.19 9.45 -6.30
N PRO A 225 -12.82 8.26 -6.35
CA PRO A 225 -14.15 8.11 -6.95
C PRO A 225 -15.30 8.48 -6.02
N ASN A 226 -15.06 8.73 -4.73
CA ASN A 226 -16.11 8.97 -3.74
C ASN A 226 -16.65 10.39 -3.79
N HIS A 227 -15.79 11.38 -4.02
CA HIS A 227 -16.11 12.79 -3.97
C HIS A 227 -15.29 13.57 -4.99
N VAL A 228 -15.66 14.80 -5.21
CA VAL A 228 -14.94 15.75 -6.06
C VAL A 228 -14.74 17.05 -5.29
N GLY A 229 -13.92 17.95 -5.80
CA GLY A 229 -13.84 19.31 -5.28
C GLY A 229 -15.01 20.16 -5.72
N VAL A 230 -15.31 21.23 -4.99
CA VAL A 230 -16.41 22.15 -5.32
C VAL A 230 -16.24 22.84 -6.68
N GLY A 231 -15.03 22.90 -7.23
CA GLY A 231 -14.77 23.43 -8.58
C GLY A 231 -15.07 22.46 -9.71
N HIS A 232 -15.44 21.21 -9.42
CA HIS A 232 -15.75 20.22 -10.46
C HIS A 232 -16.94 20.68 -11.34
N ALA A 233 -16.78 20.61 -12.65
CA ALA A 233 -17.72 21.15 -13.61
C ALA A 233 -19.15 20.63 -13.42
N ALA A 234 -19.33 19.33 -13.15
CA ALA A 234 -20.64 18.75 -12.91
C ALA A 234 -21.28 19.27 -11.63
N PHE A 235 -20.49 19.53 -10.56
CA PHE A 235 -21.02 20.10 -9.32
C PHE A 235 -21.45 21.55 -9.53
N GLN A 236 -20.64 22.35 -10.21
CA GLN A 236 -20.95 23.73 -10.52
C GLN A 236 -22.18 23.88 -11.43
N ASP A 237 -22.32 22.99 -12.41
CA ASP A 237 -23.50 22.94 -13.27
C ASP A 237 -24.77 22.59 -12.47
N ALA A 238 -24.68 21.58 -11.58
CA ALA A 238 -25.77 21.18 -10.71
C ALA A 238 -26.21 22.32 -9.77
N VAL A 239 -25.26 23.03 -9.15
CA VAL A 239 -25.58 24.17 -8.26
C VAL A 239 -26.22 25.33 -9.04
N ARG A 240 -25.71 25.65 -10.23
CA ARG A 240 -26.18 26.78 -11.05
C ARG A 240 -27.56 26.54 -11.63
N ASN A 241 -27.81 25.35 -12.16
CA ASN A 241 -28.99 25.04 -12.95
C ASN A 241 -30.05 24.22 -12.18
N GLY A 242 -29.72 23.76 -10.96
CA GLY A 242 -30.64 22.99 -10.12
C GLY A 242 -31.13 21.71 -10.83
N PRO A 243 -32.40 21.33 -10.65
CA PRO A 243 -32.99 20.14 -11.26
C PRO A 243 -33.01 20.13 -12.81
N SER A 244 -32.73 21.27 -13.47
CA SER A 244 -32.59 21.33 -14.93
C SER A 244 -31.22 20.87 -15.42
N SER A 245 -30.24 20.76 -14.53
CA SER A 245 -28.92 20.23 -14.85
C SER A 245 -28.95 18.71 -15.05
N PRO A 246 -28.32 18.16 -16.08
CA PRO A 246 -28.13 16.72 -16.21
C PRO A 246 -27.27 16.13 -15.08
N HIS A 247 -26.51 16.97 -14.36
CA HIS A 247 -25.66 16.59 -13.25
C HIS A 247 -26.32 16.70 -11.87
N TRP A 248 -27.56 17.22 -11.79
CA TRP A 248 -28.25 17.39 -10.49
C TRP A 248 -28.32 16.08 -9.70
N SER A 249 -28.65 14.98 -10.37
CA SER A 249 -28.75 13.66 -9.75
C SER A 249 -27.39 12.99 -9.47
N TRP A 250 -26.26 13.62 -9.82
CA TRP A 250 -24.93 13.13 -9.45
C TRP A 250 -24.62 13.37 -7.98
N PHE A 251 -25.33 14.32 -7.35
CA PHE A 251 -25.13 14.75 -5.98
C PHE A 251 -26.44 14.63 -5.18
N SER A 252 -26.31 14.58 -3.86
CA SER A 252 -27.46 14.54 -2.96
C SER A 252 -27.58 15.86 -2.23
N PHE A 253 -28.48 16.75 -2.73
CA PHE A 253 -28.75 18.04 -2.11
C PHE A 253 -29.79 17.91 -0.98
N ARG A 254 -29.64 18.69 0.09
CA ARG A 254 -30.47 18.69 1.29
C ARG A 254 -31.34 19.94 1.42
N VAL A 255 -31.09 20.93 0.56
CA VAL A 255 -31.84 22.21 0.50
C VAL A 255 -32.35 22.44 -0.92
N PRO A 256 -33.36 23.32 -1.14
CA PRO A 256 -33.80 23.71 -2.47
C PRO A 256 -32.63 24.24 -3.32
N ALA A 257 -32.70 24.08 -4.63
CA ALA A 257 -31.63 24.45 -5.55
C ALA A 257 -31.14 25.90 -5.40
N GLY A 258 -32.08 26.87 -5.19
CA GLY A 258 -31.72 28.27 -5.01
C GLY A 258 -31.03 28.61 -3.67
N ASP A 259 -31.07 27.70 -2.72
CA ASP A 259 -30.48 27.89 -1.38
C ASP A 259 -29.14 27.21 -1.21
N VAL A 260 -28.63 26.49 -2.24
CA VAL A 260 -27.37 25.78 -2.16
C VAL A 260 -26.19 26.76 -2.06
N GLN A 261 -25.47 26.69 -0.98
CA GLN A 261 -24.22 27.45 -0.76
C GLN A 261 -23.02 26.52 -0.94
N VAL A 262 -22.19 26.84 -1.92
CA VAL A 262 -20.94 26.12 -2.17
C VAL A 262 -20.02 26.22 -0.94
N GLY A 263 -19.43 25.10 -0.52
CA GLY A 263 -18.60 25.03 0.68
C GLY A 263 -19.39 24.70 1.97
N ASN A 264 -20.73 24.67 1.92
CA ASN A 264 -21.56 24.33 3.08
C ASN A 264 -21.98 22.85 3.07
N GLY A 265 -21.26 22.00 3.80
CA GLY A 265 -21.55 20.56 3.91
C GLY A 265 -22.91 20.21 4.53
N GLY A 266 -23.65 21.20 5.08
CA GLY A 266 -25.04 21.03 5.52
C GLY A 266 -26.05 21.03 4.35
N HIS A 267 -25.69 21.62 3.21
CA HIS A 267 -26.59 21.81 2.07
C HIS A 267 -26.57 20.64 1.07
N TYR A 268 -25.56 19.79 1.12
CA TYR A 268 -25.42 18.59 0.28
C TYR A 268 -24.61 17.51 0.99
N ASP A 269 -24.64 16.32 0.46
CA ASP A 269 -23.80 15.22 0.97
C ASP A 269 -22.35 15.48 0.64
N ALA A 270 -21.51 15.51 1.68
CA ALA A 270 -20.08 15.80 1.58
C ALA A 270 -19.28 14.80 2.41
N TRP A 271 -18.10 14.40 1.90
CA TRP A 271 -17.22 13.47 2.61
C TRP A 271 -16.74 14.08 3.93
N GLY A 272 -16.83 13.30 5.02
CA GLY A 272 -16.46 13.78 6.36
C GLY A 272 -17.25 15.02 6.84
N GLY A 273 -18.31 15.43 6.14
CA GLY A 273 -19.04 16.68 6.39
C GLY A 273 -18.33 17.93 5.86
N PHE A 274 -17.19 17.78 5.18
CA PHE A 274 -16.44 18.89 4.60
C PHE A 274 -17.13 19.41 3.33
N GLY A 275 -17.70 20.62 3.39
CA GLY A 275 -18.41 21.22 2.26
C GLY A 275 -17.55 21.43 1.01
N SER A 276 -16.22 21.39 1.12
CA SER A 276 -15.29 21.40 -0.01
C SER A 276 -15.30 20.11 -0.84
N LEU A 277 -15.89 19.01 -0.33
CA LEU A 277 -15.80 17.65 -0.87
C LEU A 277 -17.18 17.03 -1.14
N PRO A 278 -17.98 17.57 -2.10
CA PRO A 278 -19.29 17.03 -2.46
C PRO A 278 -19.16 15.58 -2.95
N ARG A 279 -19.98 14.68 -2.38
CA ARG A 279 -19.97 13.26 -2.71
C ARG A 279 -20.73 12.97 -3.99
N LEU A 280 -20.13 12.13 -4.82
CA LEU A 280 -20.77 11.55 -6.01
C LEU A 280 -21.75 10.43 -5.62
N ASP A 281 -22.92 10.38 -6.23
CA ASP A 281 -23.79 9.21 -6.11
C ASP A 281 -23.37 8.13 -7.11
N THR A 282 -22.50 7.25 -6.68
CA THR A 282 -21.97 6.15 -7.49
C THR A 282 -23.01 5.08 -7.87
N ARG A 283 -24.25 5.19 -7.40
CA ARG A 283 -25.40 4.39 -7.91
C ARG A 283 -25.95 4.95 -9.22
N ASN A 284 -25.66 6.21 -9.52
CA ASN A 284 -26.10 6.86 -10.77
C ASN A 284 -25.26 6.31 -11.95
N PRO A 285 -25.91 5.74 -13.00
CA PRO A 285 -25.18 5.18 -14.14
C PRO A 285 -24.30 6.18 -14.88
N ALA A 286 -24.69 7.47 -14.94
CA ALA A 286 -23.89 8.52 -15.57
C ALA A 286 -22.62 8.83 -14.77
N VAL A 287 -22.69 8.81 -13.44
CA VAL A 287 -21.51 8.91 -12.56
C VAL A 287 -20.58 7.73 -12.78
N GLN A 288 -21.13 6.50 -12.80
CA GLN A 288 -20.34 5.31 -13.07
C GLN A 288 -19.64 5.38 -14.43
N ALA A 289 -20.36 5.77 -15.48
CA ALA A 289 -19.81 5.90 -16.83
C ALA A 289 -18.67 6.93 -16.87
N HIS A 290 -18.84 8.09 -16.22
CA HIS A 290 -17.80 9.11 -16.10
C HIS A 290 -16.55 8.58 -15.38
N LEU A 291 -16.73 7.94 -14.22
CA LEU A 291 -15.60 7.40 -13.45
C LEU A 291 -14.88 6.26 -14.19
N MET A 292 -15.63 5.40 -14.91
CA MET A 292 -15.01 4.35 -15.73
C MET A 292 -14.26 4.92 -16.94
N GLU A 293 -14.70 6.06 -17.49
CA GLU A 293 -13.96 6.78 -18.53
C GLU A 293 -12.62 7.31 -18.02
N VAL A 294 -12.58 7.85 -16.80
CA VAL A 294 -11.32 8.25 -16.14
C VAL A 294 -10.37 7.06 -16.00
N VAL A 295 -10.88 5.93 -15.52
CA VAL A 295 -10.08 4.69 -15.39
C VAL A 295 -9.54 4.24 -16.74
N ARG A 296 -10.39 4.26 -17.79
CA ARG A 296 -9.98 3.91 -19.15
C ARG A 296 -8.86 4.82 -19.65
N ARG A 297 -9.09 6.13 -19.57
CA ARG A 297 -8.17 7.16 -20.06
C ARG A 297 -6.75 6.97 -19.51
N TRP A 298 -6.61 6.83 -18.19
CA TRP A 298 -5.28 6.76 -17.56
C TRP A 298 -4.65 5.37 -17.62
N THR A 299 -5.45 4.32 -17.77
CA THR A 299 -4.94 2.98 -18.05
C THR A 299 -4.41 2.89 -19.49
N GLU A 300 -5.11 3.48 -20.48
CA GLU A 300 -4.65 3.61 -21.87
C GLU A 300 -3.42 4.51 -22.00
N PHE A 301 -3.34 5.57 -21.18
CA PHE A 301 -2.14 6.42 -21.11
C PHE A 301 -0.90 5.63 -20.68
N GLY A 302 -1.07 4.52 -19.96
CA GLY A 302 -0.01 3.59 -19.64
C GLY A 302 0.51 3.68 -18.21
N LEU A 303 -0.27 4.21 -17.27
CA LEU A 303 0.01 4.09 -15.84
C LEU A 303 -0.18 2.62 -15.40
N ASP A 304 0.70 2.12 -14.53
CA ASP A 304 0.84 0.70 -14.26
C ASP A 304 -0.03 0.21 -13.09
N GLY A 305 -0.50 1.11 -12.25
CA GLY A 305 -1.34 0.78 -11.11
C GLY A 305 -2.28 1.89 -10.71
N ILE A 306 -3.33 1.54 -9.96
CA ILE A 306 -4.36 2.44 -9.44
C ILE A 306 -4.53 2.18 -7.95
N ARG A 307 -4.30 3.18 -7.13
CA ARG A 307 -4.73 3.22 -5.73
C ARG A 307 -6.07 3.94 -5.66
N VAL A 308 -7.03 3.37 -4.99
CA VAL A 308 -8.36 3.95 -4.83
C VAL A 308 -8.52 4.50 -3.43
N ASP A 309 -8.85 5.79 -3.37
CA ASP A 309 -9.15 6.54 -2.18
C ASP A 309 -10.51 6.13 -1.58
N VAL A 310 -10.55 5.94 -0.26
CA VAL A 310 -11.75 5.65 0.56
C VAL A 310 -12.80 4.73 -0.11
N PRO A 311 -12.43 3.55 -0.62
CA PRO A 311 -13.36 2.67 -1.34
C PRO A 311 -14.54 2.21 -0.47
N GLY A 312 -14.38 2.20 0.86
CA GLY A 312 -15.42 1.86 1.82
C GLY A 312 -16.62 2.80 1.79
N GLU A 313 -16.43 4.03 1.31
CA GLU A 313 -17.45 5.07 1.23
C GLU A 313 -18.30 5.01 -0.06
N ILE A 314 -17.89 4.21 -1.04
CA ILE A 314 -18.58 4.07 -2.32
C ILE A 314 -19.93 3.36 -2.12
N ARG A 315 -20.99 4.00 -2.65
CA ARG A 315 -22.32 3.40 -2.70
C ARG A 315 -22.36 2.33 -3.78
N ASN A 316 -23.06 1.20 -3.52
CA ASN A 316 -23.08 0.05 -4.44
C ASN A 316 -21.66 -0.48 -4.75
N ARG A 317 -20.79 -0.52 -3.74
CA ARG A 317 -19.35 -0.72 -3.83
C ARG A 317 -18.95 -2.00 -4.58
N GLU A 318 -19.62 -3.12 -4.33
CA GLU A 318 -19.26 -4.41 -4.94
C GLU A 318 -19.40 -4.35 -6.47
N ALA A 319 -20.57 -3.98 -6.97
CA ALA A 319 -20.81 -3.85 -8.40
C ALA A 319 -19.93 -2.76 -9.04
N PHE A 320 -19.70 -1.65 -8.33
CA PHE A 320 -18.84 -0.57 -8.81
C PHE A 320 -17.39 -1.07 -8.98
N PHE A 321 -16.82 -1.76 -8.00
CA PHE A 321 -15.43 -2.21 -8.08
C PHE A 321 -15.24 -3.43 -8.96
N GLN A 322 -16.26 -4.24 -9.18
CA GLN A 322 -16.25 -5.27 -10.23
C GLN A 322 -16.18 -4.62 -11.62
N ALA A 323 -16.98 -3.59 -11.88
CA ALA A 323 -16.94 -2.84 -13.14
C ALA A 323 -15.59 -2.09 -13.31
N PHE A 324 -15.07 -1.48 -12.24
CA PHE A 324 -13.76 -0.84 -12.20
C PHE A 324 -12.65 -1.82 -12.59
N ARG A 325 -12.60 -2.99 -11.93
CA ARG A 325 -11.62 -4.03 -12.24
C ARG A 325 -11.74 -4.51 -13.68
N GLN A 326 -12.97 -4.77 -14.14
CA GLN A 326 -13.22 -5.21 -15.52
C GLN A 326 -12.75 -4.15 -16.53
N THR A 327 -13.05 -2.87 -16.29
CA THR A 327 -12.62 -1.78 -17.17
C THR A 327 -11.09 -1.70 -17.24
N ALA A 328 -10.40 -1.63 -16.11
CA ALA A 328 -8.95 -1.53 -16.07
C ALA A 328 -8.27 -2.75 -16.72
N ARG A 329 -8.73 -3.96 -16.38
CA ARG A 329 -8.16 -5.24 -16.88
C ARG A 329 -8.44 -5.51 -18.35
N SER A 330 -9.52 -4.97 -18.91
CA SER A 330 -9.81 -5.08 -20.35
C SER A 330 -8.79 -4.32 -21.22
N ILE A 331 -8.13 -3.31 -20.64
CA ILE A 331 -7.10 -2.49 -21.30
C ILE A 331 -5.71 -3.05 -20.99
N ARG A 332 -5.42 -3.27 -19.72
CA ARG A 332 -4.14 -3.80 -19.25
C ARG A 332 -4.36 -4.98 -18.31
N PRO A 333 -4.17 -6.22 -18.77
CA PRO A 333 -4.37 -7.40 -17.91
C PRO A 333 -3.47 -7.46 -16.69
N ASP A 334 -2.35 -6.73 -16.68
CA ASP A 334 -1.37 -6.68 -15.60
C ASP A 334 -1.40 -5.38 -14.78
N VAL A 335 -2.45 -4.54 -14.91
CA VAL A 335 -2.62 -3.35 -14.06
C VAL A 335 -2.79 -3.76 -12.60
N TYR A 336 -2.11 -3.06 -11.68
CA TYR A 336 -2.18 -3.33 -10.25
C TYR A 336 -3.25 -2.47 -9.56
N LEU A 337 -4.18 -3.10 -8.86
CA LEU A 337 -5.36 -2.45 -8.26
C LEU A 337 -5.31 -2.54 -6.74
N VAL A 338 -5.19 -1.40 -6.06
CA VAL A 338 -5.06 -1.29 -4.60
C VAL A 338 -6.20 -0.46 -4.02
N GLY A 339 -6.84 -0.96 -2.96
CA GLY A 339 -7.83 -0.19 -2.19
C GLY A 339 -7.25 0.37 -0.90
N GLU A 340 -7.60 1.60 -0.57
CA GLU A 340 -7.32 2.17 0.75
C GLU A 340 -8.32 1.63 1.78
N VAL A 341 -7.94 0.56 2.44
CA VAL A 341 -8.73 -0.04 3.54
C VAL A 341 -7.79 -0.27 4.71
N TRP A 342 -8.09 0.36 5.83
CA TRP A 342 -7.19 0.44 6.98
C TRP A 342 -7.20 -0.80 7.86
N GLU A 343 -8.35 -1.47 7.90
CA GLU A 343 -8.53 -2.68 8.70
C GLU A 343 -8.39 -3.95 7.86
N ARG A 344 -8.21 -5.07 8.53
CA ARG A 344 -8.20 -6.40 7.92
C ARG A 344 -9.58 -6.71 7.30
N SER A 345 -9.65 -6.77 6.00
CA SER A 345 -10.90 -6.87 5.23
C SER A 345 -10.76 -7.81 4.03
N PRO A 346 -10.80 -9.15 4.25
CA PRO A 346 -10.56 -10.13 3.20
C PRO A 346 -11.59 -10.11 2.05
N GLY A 347 -12.79 -9.57 2.29
CA GLY A 347 -13.83 -9.47 1.27
C GLY A 347 -13.47 -8.63 0.05
N TRP A 348 -12.53 -7.69 0.18
CA TRP A 348 -12.10 -6.82 -0.91
C TRP A 348 -11.13 -7.49 -1.91
N VAL A 349 -10.50 -8.59 -1.52
CA VAL A 349 -9.37 -9.20 -2.24
C VAL A 349 -9.65 -10.65 -2.66
N GLN A 350 -10.89 -10.93 -3.05
CA GLN A 350 -11.29 -12.26 -3.50
C GLN A 350 -11.08 -12.48 -5.02
N GLY A 351 -10.46 -11.52 -5.72
CA GLY A 351 -10.12 -11.61 -7.13
C GLY A 351 -11.11 -10.88 -8.06
N ASP A 352 -12.17 -10.31 -7.52
CA ASP A 352 -13.24 -9.63 -8.25
C ASP A 352 -13.24 -8.09 -8.09
N GLN A 353 -12.54 -7.56 -7.08
CA GLN A 353 -12.45 -6.13 -6.81
C GLN A 353 -10.98 -5.66 -6.86
N PHE A 354 -10.26 -5.71 -5.74
CA PHE A 354 -8.85 -5.31 -5.67
C PHE A 354 -7.89 -6.51 -5.72
N ASP A 355 -6.66 -6.25 -6.12
CA ASP A 355 -5.56 -7.21 -6.00
C ASP A 355 -5.01 -7.22 -4.57
N ALA A 356 -4.97 -6.03 -3.95
CA ALA A 356 -4.41 -5.81 -2.63
C ALA A 356 -5.09 -4.62 -1.93
N LEU A 357 -4.80 -4.48 -0.64
CA LEU A 357 -5.14 -3.31 0.15
C LEU A 357 -3.87 -2.59 0.60
N MET A 358 -3.99 -1.31 0.96
CA MET A 358 -2.98 -0.63 1.77
C MET A 358 -2.96 -1.30 3.14
N ASN A 359 -1.91 -2.11 3.38
CA ASN A 359 -1.87 -3.04 4.51
C ASN A 359 -1.47 -2.35 5.83
N TYR A 360 -2.24 -1.33 6.24
CA TYR A 360 -2.10 -0.69 7.55
C TYR A 360 -2.30 -1.68 8.70
N ALA A 361 -3.20 -2.66 8.50
CA ALA A 361 -3.50 -3.68 9.50
C ALA A 361 -2.27 -4.48 9.96
N ILE A 362 -1.25 -4.63 9.10
CA ILE A 362 0.03 -5.23 9.50
C ILE A 362 1.08 -4.15 9.73
N GLY A 363 1.30 -3.23 8.79
CA GLY A 363 2.43 -2.30 8.89
C GLY A 363 2.31 -1.38 10.11
N ARG A 364 1.23 -0.61 10.19
CA ARG A 364 1.00 0.32 11.30
C ARG A 364 0.55 -0.42 12.58
N ASP A 365 -0.47 -1.27 12.47
CA ASP A 365 -1.15 -1.79 13.66
C ASP A 365 -0.41 -2.96 14.32
N VAL A 366 0.50 -3.62 13.60
CA VAL A 366 1.30 -4.71 14.12
C VAL A 366 2.78 -4.35 14.18
N LEU A 367 3.43 -4.05 13.04
CA LEU A 367 4.89 -3.89 13.00
C LEU A 367 5.35 -2.65 13.76
N GLN A 368 4.73 -1.49 13.54
CA GLN A 368 5.06 -0.27 14.25
C GLN A 368 4.84 -0.42 15.76
N ARG A 369 3.72 -1.01 16.16
CA ARG A 369 3.40 -1.22 17.57
C ARG A 369 4.33 -2.23 18.25
N TYR A 370 4.74 -3.28 17.52
CA TYR A 370 5.76 -4.21 18.02
C TYR A 370 7.12 -3.52 18.17
N ALA A 371 7.57 -2.75 17.18
CA ALA A 371 8.83 -2.01 17.24
C ALA A 371 8.86 -1.00 18.42
N ASN A 372 7.70 -0.40 18.74
CA ASN A 372 7.53 0.48 19.92
C ASN A 372 7.45 -0.25 21.25
N GLY A 373 7.30 -1.58 21.25
CA GLY A 373 7.05 -2.35 22.47
C GLY A 373 5.61 -2.28 22.99
N ALA A 374 4.68 -1.71 22.21
CA ALA A 374 3.26 -1.63 22.52
C ALA A 374 2.48 -2.92 22.18
N LEU A 375 3.13 -3.86 21.50
CA LEU A 375 2.57 -5.16 21.15
C LEU A 375 3.61 -6.25 21.42
N THR A 376 3.20 -7.38 22.01
CA THR A 376 4.09 -8.51 22.24
C THR A 376 4.36 -9.28 20.93
N ALA A 377 5.49 -10.00 20.86
CA ALA A 377 5.80 -10.84 19.70
C ALA A 377 4.71 -11.88 19.39
N GLY A 378 4.16 -12.52 20.43
CA GLY A 378 3.08 -13.50 20.28
C GLY A 378 1.79 -12.88 19.73
N ALA A 379 1.38 -11.70 20.22
CA ALA A 379 0.21 -11.01 19.70
C ALA A 379 0.42 -10.53 18.25
N ALA A 380 1.63 -10.07 17.93
CA ALA A 380 2.00 -9.69 16.56
C ALA A 380 1.95 -10.91 15.62
N ALA A 381 2.54 -12.04 16.01
CA ALA A 381 2.52 -13.28 15.24
C ALA A 381 1.10 -13.78 14.98
N GLN A 382 0.21 -13.75 15.99
CA GLN A 382 -1.19 -14.15 15.82
C GLN A 382 -1.96 -13.23 14.87
N ALA A 383 -1.78 -11.91 14.99
CA ALA A 383 -2.44 -10.95 14.09
C ALA A 383 -2.00 -11.17 12.62
N MET A 384 -0.70 -11.38 12.39
CA MET A 384 -0.15 -11.70 11.07
C MET A 384 -0.69 -13.04 10.55
N ALA A 385 -0.64 -14.10 11.36
CA ALA A 385 -1.14 -15.41 10.98
C ALA A 385 -2.61 -15.35 10.57
N ARG A 386 -3.43 -14.61 11.30
CA ARG A 386 -4.86 -14.42 11.01
C ARG A 386 -5.08 -13.74 9.65
N LEU A 387 -4.37 -12.63 9.38
CA LEU A 387 -4.51 -11.92 8.10
C LEU A 387 -4.15 -12.83 6.93
N TYR A 388 -2.96 -13.46 6.97
CA TYR A 388 -2.48 -14.31 5.90
C TYR A 388 -3.28 -15.61 5.75
N ALA A 389 -3.95 -16.08 6.80
CA ALA A 389 -4.88 -17.20 6.71
C ALA A 389 -6.15 -16.86 5.92
N GLU A 390 -6.67 -15.64 6.07
CA GLU A 390 -7.93 -15.20 5.48
C GLU A 390 -7.77 -14.62 4.07
N TYR A 391 -6.60 -14.05 3.75
CA TYR A 391 -6.32 -13.48 2.43
C TYR A 391 -5.90 -14.58 1.44
N PRO A 392 -6.38 -14.54 0.17
CA PRO A 392 -5.82 -15.39 -0.88
C PRO A 392 -4.30 -15.23 -0.98
N GLU A 393 -3.59 -16.31 -1.27
CA GLU A 393 -2.12 -16.21 -1.41
C GLU A 393 -1.71 -15.28 -2.56
N ALA A 394 -2.50 -15.25 -3.66
CA ALA A 394 -2.29 -14.29 -4.73
C ALA A 394 -2.36 -12.84 -4.23
N SER A 395 -3.33 -12.52 -3.35
CA SER A 395 -3.42 -11.19 -2.74
C SER A 395 -2.29 -10.95 -1.74
N ALA A 396 -1.94 -11.94 -0.91
CA ALA A 396 -0.79 -11.85 0.01
C ALA A 396 0.50 -11.51 -0.74
N ALA A 397 0.71 -12.09 -1.94
CA ALA A 397 1.84 -11.81 -2.82
C ALA A 397 1.88 -10.36 -3.33
N MET A 398 0.77 -9.64 -3.24
CA MET A 398 0.60 -8.31 -3.81
C MET A 398 0.27 -7.23 -2.78
N GLN A 399 0.15 -7.55 -1.47
CA GLN A 399 -0.22 -6.55 -0.46
C GLN A 399 0.65 -5.30 -0.55
N PHE A 400 0.01 -4.13 -0.56
CA PHE A 400 0.68 -2.83 -0.56
C PHE A 400 1.01 -2.47 0.89
N ASN A 401 2.18 -2.95 1.34
CA ASN A 401 2.56 -2.88 2.75
C ASN A 401 3.05 -1.48 3.11
N VAL A 402 2.26 -0.74 3.83
CA VAL A 402 2.56 0.60 4.34
C VAL A 402 2.70 0.57 5.86
N ILE A 403 3.64 1.35 6.39
CA ILE A 403 3.84 1.52 7.83
C ILE A 403 3.62 2.98 8.25
N ALA A 404 3.90 3.90 7.34
CA ALA A 404 3.57 5.31 7.40
C ALA A 404 3.16 5.79 6.00
N THR A 405 2.32 6.82 5.94
CA THR A 405 1.86 7.46 4.71
C THR A 405 1.62 8.95 4.95
N HIS A 406 1.14 9.65 3.94
CA HIS A 406 0.70 11.04 4.04
C HIS A 406 -0.52 11.27 4.96
N ASP A 407 -1.13 10.20 5.50
CA ASP A 407 -2.29 10.25 6.42
C ASP A 407 -1.96 9.79 7.84
N THR A 408 -0.68 9.58 8.14
CA THR A 408 -0.21 9.16 9.46
C THR A 408 0.95 10.03 9.91
N ASP A 409 1.36 9.90 11.17
CA ASP A 409 2.68 10.37 11.58
C ASP A 409 3.75 9.78 10.65
N ARG A 410 4.82 10.52 10.40
CA ARG A 410 6.03 9.93 9.81
C ARG A 410 6.51 8.76 10.68
N LEU A 411 7.08 7.75 10.05
CA LEU A 411 7.45 6.52 10.75
C LEU A 411 8.30 6.78 12.00
N LEU A 412 9.31 7.64 11.89
CA LEU A 412 10.21 7.94 13.00
C LEU A 412 9.50 8.66 14.16
N THR A 413 8.58 9.59 13.86
CA THR A 413 7.72 10.24 14.86
C THR A 413 6.85 9.21 15.58
N GLY A 414 6.17 8.35 14.83
CA GLY A 414 5.37 7.25 15.38
C GLY A 414 6.18 6.22 16.19
N LEU A 415 7.50 6.20 16.04
CA LEU A 415 8.44 5.37 16.80
C LEU A 415 9.11 6.10 17.97
N GLY A 416 8.60 7.29 18.32
CA GLY A 416 9.09 8.06 19.48
C GLY A 416 10.30 8.93 19.17
N GLY A 417 10.51 9.29 17.88
CA GLY A 417 11.60 10.15 17.46
C GLY A 417 11.42 11.63 17.75
N GLY A 418 10.19 12.05 18.12
CA GLY A 418 9.85 13.47 18.30
C GLY A 418 9.05 14.04 17.14
N GLY A 419 8.88 15.38 17.10
CA GLY A 419 8.22 16.14 16.06
C GLY A 419 9.18 16.83 15.10
N LEU A 420 8.65 17.62 14.17
CA LEU A 420 9.43 18.37 13.20
C LEU A 420 10.43 19.32 13.92
N GLY A 421 11.70 19.24 13.54
CA GLY A 421 12.78 20.03 14.14
C GLY A 421 13.47 19.40 15.36
N ASP A 422 12.94 18.29 15.88
CA ASP A 422 13.63 17.55 16.96
C ASP A 422 14.81 16.73 16.43
N THR A 423 15.71 16.38 17.34
CA THR A 423 16.79 15.43 17.06
C THR A 423 16.40 14.05 17.58
N PRO A 424 16.22 13.05 16.69
CA PRO A 424 15.79 11.74 17.12
C PRO A 424 16.86 11.02 17.95
N SER A 425 16.42 10.26 18.95
CA SER A 425 17.31 9.44 19.77
C SER A 425 17.88 8.26 18.96
N PRO A 426 19.05 7.72 19.32
CA PRO A 426 19.59 6.49 18.72
C PRO A 426 18.64 5.28 18.83
N ASP A 427 17.85 5.19 19.92
CA ASP A 427 16.84 4.13 20.12
C ASP A 427 15.68 4.27 19.12
N ALA A 428 15.18 5.49 18.86
CA ALA A 428 14.15 5.72 17.86
C ALA A 428 14.62 5.37 16.45
N LEU A 429 15.84 5.77 16.08
CA LEU A 429 16.47 5.39 14.80
C LEU A 429 16.64 3.86 14.68
N ALA A 430 17.01 3.17 15.76
CA ALA A 430 17.12 1.71 15.77
C ALA A 430 15.75 1.04 15.61
N ARG A 431 14.70 1.58 16.22
CA ARG A 431 13.31 1.11 16.03
C ARG A 431 12.85 1.29 14.59
N GLN A 432 13.22 2.40 13.93
CA GLN A 432 12.88 2.61 12.52
C GLN A 432 13.57 1.60 11.62
N ARG A 433 14.87 1.29 11.86
CA ARG A 433 15.58 0.23 11.15
C ARG A 433 14.94 -1.14 11.36
N LEU A 434 14.49 -1.45 12.58
CA LEU A 434 13.77 -2.68 12.88
C LEU A 434 12.42 -2.74 12.15
N ALA A 435 11.62 -1.67 12.20
CA ALA A 435 10.30 -1.61 11.61
C ALA A 435 10.36 -1.74 10.07
N SER A 436 11.28 -1.02 9.42
CA SER A 436 11.47 -1.13 7.97
C SER A 436 12.02 -2.51 7.57
N ALA A 437 12.92 -3.12 8.34
CA ALA A 437 13.35 -4.47 8.08
C ALA A 437 12.19 -5.48 8.16
N MET A 438 11.29 -5.36 9.15
CA MET A 438 10.09 -6.18 9.21
C MET A 438 9.22 -6.00 7.95
N LEU A 439 9.00 -4.75 7.53
CA LEU A 439 8.18 -4.42 6.36
C LEU A 439 8.73 -5.08 5.08
N TYR A 440 10.05 -4.99 4.85
CA TYR A 440 10.71 -5.57 3.68
C TYR A 440 10.78 -7.11 3.68
N ALA A 441 10.55 -7.74 4.82
CA ALA A 441 10.47 -9.19 4.95
C ALA A 441 9.04 -9.74 4.77
N LEU A 442 8.02 -8.91 4.57
CA LEU A 442 6.65 -9.35 4.27
C LEU A 442 6.50 -9.83 2.82
N PRO A 443 5.53 -10.72 2.51
CA PRO A 443 5.04 -10.88 1.15
C PRO A 443 4.35 -9.59 0.66
N GLY A 444 4.37 -9.35 -0.65
CA GLY A 444 3.82 -8.12 -1.23
C GLY A 444 4.86 -7.02 -1.40
N VAL A 445 4.43 -5.80 -1.60
CA VAL A 445 5.25 -4.62 -1.92
C VAL A 445 5.52 -3.83 -0.64
N PRO A 446 6.75 -3.75 -0.13
CA PRO A 446 7.10 -2.79 0.92
C PRO A 446 7.09 -1.39 0.33
N VAL A 447 6.41 -0.44 0.97
CA VAL A 447 6.26 0.93 0.50
C VAL A 447 6.87 1.89 1.51
N THR A 448 7.77 2.72 1.05
CA THR A 448 8.38 3.81 1.83
C THR A 448 7.64 5.11 1.52
N PHE A 449 7.18 5.83 2.54
CA PHE A 449 6.71 7.20 2.36
C PHE A 449 7.90 8.15 2.22
N GLN A 450 7.84 9.08 1.28
CA GLN A 450 8.93 10.03 0.99
C GLN A 450 9.50 10.67 2.26
N GLY A 451 10.81 10.56 2.45
CA GLY A 451 11.53 11.10 3.59
C GLY A 451 11.69 10.16 4.79
N ASP A 452 10.99 9.02 4.84
CA ASP A 452 11.23 8.01 5.89
C ASP A 452 12.64 7.42 5.76
N GLU A 453 13.13 7.23 4.53
CA GLU A 453 14.50 6.79 4.28
C GLU A 453 15.57 7.84 4.65
N CYS A 454 15.12 9.05 4.89
CA CYS A 454 15.95 10.17 5.37
C CYS A 454 15.86 10.38 6.88
N ALA A 455 15.10 9.55 7.59
CA ALA A 455 14.81 9.68 9.03
C ALA A 455 14.08 10.98 9.39
N PHE A 456 13.14 11.44 8.55
CA PHE A 456 12.39 12.65 8.82
C PHE A 456 11.33 12.46 9.89
N LEU A 457 11.08 13.55 10.60
CA LEU A 457 10.08 13.69 11.64
C LEU A 457 8.91 14.55 11.15
N GLY A 458 7.73 14.32 11.69
CA GLY A 458 6.54 15.13 11.44
C GLY A 458 5.29 14.43 11.96
N ALA A 459 4.55 15.11 12.81
CA ALA A 459 3.32 14.63 13.39
C ALA A 459 2.13 14.86 12.44
N HIS A 460 1.22 13.89 12.38
CA HIS A 460 -0.08 14.08 11.75
C HIS A 460 -0.94 15.03 12.60
N GLY A 461 -1.54 16.02 11.97
CA GLY A 461 -2.42 16.97 12.65
C GLY A 461 -2.25 18.41 12.19
N GLY A 462 -2.62 19.37 13.03
CA GLY A 462 -2.93 20.76 12.72
C GLY A 462 -1.95 21.56 11.84
N ARG A 463 -0.65 21.20 11.80
CA ARG A 463 0.34 21.90 10.98
C ARG A 463 0.75 21.19 9.71
N ASP A 464 0.16 20.05 9.40
CA ASP A 464 0.53 19.24 8.22
C ASP A 464 2.02 18.79 8.19
N GLU A 465 2.67 18.71 9.37
CA GLU A 465 4.11 18.44 9.50
C GLU A 465 4.53 17.10 8.87
N HIS A 466 3.67 16.09 8.93
CA HIS A 466 3.91 14.79 8.33
C HIS A 466 4.04 14.85 6.79
N ARG A 467 3.49 15.87 6.15
CA ARG A 467 3.59 16.16 4.71
C ARG A 467 4.62 17.22 4.37
N TYR A 468 5.44 17.65 5.34
CA TYR A 468 6.47 18.66 5.12
C TYR A 468 7.41 18.24 3.96
N PRO A 469 7.91 19.22 3.16
CA PRO A 469 8.77 18.93 2.00
C PRO A 469 10.02 18.13 2.34
N VAL A 470 10.44 17.27 1.42
CA VAL A 470 11.65 16.45 1.61
C VAL A 470 12.89 17.35 1.68
N GLN A 471 13.59 17.35 2.80
CA GLN A 471 14.79 18.13 3.04
C GLN A 471 16.04 17.35 2.61
N TRP A 472 16.29 17.31 1.31
CA TRP A 472 17.30 16.43 0.68
C TRP A 472 18.71 16.56 1.27
N GLN A 473 19.12 17.75 1.72
CA GLN A 473 20.43 18.00 2.33
C GLN A 473 20.51 17.51 3.79
N ALA A 474 19.37 17.25 4.41
CA ALA A 474 19.28 16.80 5.80
C ALA A 474 19.06 15.29 5.93
N CYS A 475 19.11 14.53 4.83
CA CYS A 475 18.91 13.08 4.85
C CYS A 475 19.98 12.36 5.67
N ASP A 476 19.55 11.47 6.58
CA ASP A 476 20.46 10.58 7.31
C ASP A 476 21.04 9.51 6.38
N ALA A 477 22.34 9.59 6.13
CA ALA A 477 23.04 8.70 5.21
C ALA A 477 23.02 7.24 5.68
N GLY A 478 23.00 7.00 6.99
CA GLY A 478 22.92 5.67 7.57
C GLY A 478 21.54 5.04 7.38
N MET A 479 20.48 5.83 7.46
CA MET A 479 19.13 5.37 7.19
C MET A 479 18.94 5.09 5.70
N GLN A 480 19.42 5.96 4.81
CA GLN A 480 19.42 5.71 3.36
C GLN A 480 20.17 4.42 3.00
N ALA A 481 21.36 4.21 3.60
CA ALA A 481 22.13 2.98 3.38
C ALA A 481 21.36 1.74 3.84
N HIS A 482 20.61 1.85 4.95
CA HIS A 482 19.76 0.77 5.45
C HIS A 482 18.64 0.43 4.47
N TYR A 483 17.89 1.40 3.94
CA TYR A 483 16.84 1.14 2.94
C TYR A 483 17.42 0.55 1.64
N ARG A 484 18.57 1.03 1.16
CA ARG A 484 19.29 0.40 0.03
C ARG A 484 19.66 -1.05 0.30
N LEU A 485 20.12 -1.35 1.51
CA LEU A 485 20.42 -2.73 1.92
C LEU A 485 19.17 -3.60 1.87
N LEU A 486 18.06 -3.15 2.42
CA LEU A 486 16.80 -3.91 2.43
C LEU A 486 16.27 -4.17 1.01
N ALA A 487 16.29 -3.16 0.14
CA ALA A 487 15.89 -3.31 -1.26
C ALA A 487 16.81 -4.29 -2.02
N ARG A 488 18.13 -4.23 -1.79
CA ARG A 488 19.09 -5.17 -2.36
C ARG A 488 18.81 -6.59 -1.89
N LEU A 489 18.62 -6.80 -0.58
CA LEU A 489 18.31 -8.13 -0.02
C LEU A 489 17.03 -8.70 -0.64
N ARG A 490 16.00 -7.87 -0.80
CA ARG A 490 14.74 -8.29 -1.42
C ARG A 490 14.93 -8.70 -2.89
N ARG A 491 15.79 -8.02 -3.64
CA ARG A 491 16.13 -8.37 -5.02
C ARG A 491 16.99 -9.64 -5.12
N ASP A 492 17.97 -9.77 -4.23
CA ASP A 492 19.01 -10.79 -4.33
C ASP A 492 18.64 -12.11 -3.63
N VAL A 493 17.63 -12.11 -2.74
CA VAL A 493 17.16 -13.26 -1.97
C VAL A 493 15.74 -13.64 -2.39
N PRO A 494 15.56 -14.64 -3.29
CA PRO A 494 14.26 -14.97 -3.88
C PRO A 494 13.16 -15.28 -2.86
N ALA A 495 13.49 -15.85 -1.71
CA ALA A 495 12.54 -16.14 -0.65
C ALA A 495 11.81 -14.88 -0.14
N LEU A 496 12.44 -13.70 -0.16
CA LEU A 496 11.84 -12.45 0.30
C LEU A 496 10.75 -11.93 -0.65
N THR A 497 10.77 -12.32 -1.93
CA THR A 497 9.71 -12.00 -2.91
C THR A 497 8.67 -13.11 -3.07
N SER A 498 8.87 -14.25 -2.41
CA SER A 498 7.91 -15.36 -2.39
C SER A 498 6.57 -14.94 -1.78
N PRO A 499 5.42 -15.46 -2.24
CA PRO A 499 4.13 -15.27 -1.56
C PRO A 499 4.06 -15.99 -0.21
N VAL A 500 4.95 -16.96 0.02
CA VAL A 500 4.88 -17.85 1.18
C VAL A 500 5.43 -17.18 2.43
N ILE A 501 4.61 -17.17 3.47
CA ILE A 501 4.99 -16.82 4.84
C ILE A 501 4.50 -17.91 5.79
N ARG A 502 5.33 -18.29 6.75
CA ARG A 502 5.00 -19.22 7.84
C ARG A 502 5.49 -18.62 9.14
N MET A 503 4.64 -18.56 10.17
CA MET A 503 5.11 -18.10 11.47
C MET A 503 6.10 -19.12 12.03
N ALA A 504 7.15 -18.63 12.67
CA ALA A 504 8.15 -19.47 13.32
C ALA A 504 8.07 -19.31 14.83
N ASP A 505 8.32 -20.38 15.56
CA ASP A 505 8.47 -20.31 17.00
C ASP A 505 9.78 -19.57 17.33
N GLY A 506 9.72 -18.69 18.31
CA GLY A 506 10.86 -17.93 18.80
C GLY A 506 10.83 -17.78 20.32
N PRO A 507 11.95 -17.40 20.95
CA PRO A 507 11.95 -17.08 22.37
C PRO A 507 11.05 -15.89 22.66
N ALA A 508 10.58 -15.78 23.90
CA ALA A 508 9.74 -14.67 24.32
C ALA A 508 10.39 -13.32 23.94
N GLY A 509 9.62 -12.47 23.27
CA GLY A 509 10.06 -11.14 22.85
C GLY A 509 10.67 -11.05 21.44
N VAL A 510 10.95 -12.16 20.76
CA VAL A 510 11.41 -12.16 19.34
C VAL A 510 10.27 -12.54 18.42
N LEU A 511 9.91 -11.63 17.51
CA LEU A 511 8.99 -11.91 16.42
C LEU A 511 9.76 -12.58 15.28
N SER A 512 9.25 -13.71 14.75
CA SER A 512 9.93 -14.47 13.73
C SER A 512 8.98 -15.13 12.74
N TRP A 513 9.44 -15.25 11.49
CA TRP A 513 8.73 -15.97 10.44
C TRP A 513 9.67 -16.50 9.36
N LEU A 514 9.21 -17.50 8.65
CA LEU A 514 9.90 -18.08 7.51
C LEU A 514 9.31 -17.54 6.20
N ARG A 515 10.17 -17.27 5.23
CA ARG A 515 9.83 -16.85 3.88
C ARG A 515 10.30 -17.88 2.88
N GLY A 516 9.51 -18.08 1.84
CA GLY A 516 9.81 -19.07 0.80
C GLY A 516 9.26 -20.47 1.09
N GLU A 517 9.41 -21.37 0.12
CA GLU A 517 9.05 -22.77 0.28
C GLU A 517 9.98 -23.44 1.30
N PRO A 518 9.48 -24.45 2.05
CA PRO A 518 10.33 -25.19 2.98
C PRO A 518 11.54 -25.84 2.29
N GLY A 519 12.71 -25.67 2.86
CA GLY A 519 13.93 -26.30 2.37
C GLY A 519 15.06 -25.32 2.05
N THR A 520 15.95 -25.70 1.14
CA THR A 520 17.07 -24.85 0.73
C THR A 520 16.60 -23.54 0.13
N GLY A 521 17.19 -22.44 0.56
CA GLY A 521 16.86 -21.09 0.12
C GLY A 521 15.70 -20.42 0.88
N GLU A 522 15.01 -21.14 1.82
CA GLU A 522 14.07 -20.44 2.71
C GLU A 522 14.81 -19.46 3.62
N VAL A 523 14.14 -18.40 4.04
CA VAL A 523 14.70 -17.37 4.93
C VAL A 523 13.96 -17.36 6.26
N LEU A 524 14.69 -17.52 7.35
CA LEU A 524 14.20 -17.23 8.69
C LEU A 524 14.50 -15.77 9.02
N ALA A 525 13.46 -14.98 9.19
CA ALA A 525 13.54 -13.58 9.58
C ALA A 525 13.30 -13.45 11.10
N LEU A 526 14.23 -12.81 11.79
CA LEU A 526 14.25 -12.64 13.25
C LEU A 526 14.26 -11.17 13.61
N PHE A 527 13.40 -10.77 14.55
CA PHE A 527 13.22 -9.37 14.96
C PHE A 527 13.13 -9.25 16.48
N ASN A 528 14.02 -8.49 17.07
CA ASN A 528 14.10 -8.25 18.50
C ASN A 528 13.73 -6.79 18.82
N ALA A 529 12.52 -6.53 19.29
CA ALA A 529 12.11 -5.21 19.76
C ALA A 529 12.56 -4.89 21.19
N GLY A 530 13.28 -5.81 21.87
CA GLY A 530 13.80 -5.62 23.22
C GLY A 530 15.03 -4.73 23.28
N ALA A 531 15.35 -4.25 24.49
CA ALA A 531 16.53 -3.42 24.76
C ALA A 531 17.78 -4.27 25.11
N SER A 532 17.68 -5.59 25.10
CA SER A 532 18.78 -6.53 25.37
C SER A 532 18.95 -7.51 24.19
N PRO A 533 20.15 -8.03 23.95
CA PRO A 533 20.37 -9.05 22.93
C PRO A 533 19.66 -10.35 23.33
N VAL A 534 19.18 -11.08 22.31
CA VAL A 534 18.52 -12.39 22.51
C VAL A 534 19.19 -13.43 21.62
N THR A 535 19.44 -14.61 22.19
CA THR A 535 19.90 -15.76 21.42
C THR A 535 18.71 -16.64 21.03
N VAL A 536 18.57 -16.90 19.74
CA VAL A 536 17.49 -17.70 19.14
C VAL A 536 18.06 -19.05 18.71
N ALA A 537 17.47 -20.15 19.18
CA ALA A 537 17.79 -21.48 18.67
C ALA A 537 17.29 -21.59 17.21
N LEU A 538 18.14 -22.08 16.33
CA LEU A 538 17.79 -22.23 14.91
C LEU A 538 17.28 -23.64 14.62
N PRO A 539 16.34 -23.78 13.68
CA PRO A 539 15.98 -25.09 13.14
C PRO A 539 17.20 -25.81 12.58
N ALA A 540 17.18 -27.15 12.61
CA ALA A 540 18.30 -27.97 12.12
C ALA A 540 18.68 -27.58 10.69
N GLY A 541 19.99 -27.54 10.41
CA GLY A 541 20.58 -27.15 9.14
C GLY A 541 21.65 -26.08 9.29
N SER A 542 22.26 -25.70 8.18
CA SER A 542 23.19 -24.58 8.10
C SER A 542 22.47 -23.33 7.56
N TRP A 543 22.80 -22.20 8.12
CA TRP A 543 22.20 -20.91 7.78
C TRP A 543 23.30 -19.90 7.43
N ARG A 544 22.95 -18.94 6.58
CA ARG A 544 23.83 -17.83 6.25
C ARG A 544 23.07 -16.53 6.49
N ASP A 545 23.69 -15.58 7.18
CA ASP A 545 23.16 -14.22 7.27
C ASP A 545 23.16 -13.54 5.90
N ALA A 546 22.01 -13.19 5.39
CA ALA A 546 21.87 -12.60 4.06
C ALA A 546 22.50 -11.19 3.96
N ALA A 547 22.54 -10.45 5.06
CA ALA A 547 23.11 -9.10 5.10
C ALA A 547 24.64 -9.12 5.26
N GLY A 548 25.15 -9.93 6.17
CA GLY A 548 26.58 -9.98 6.51
C GLY A 548 27.36 -11.13 5.86
N GLY A 549 26.69 -12.14 5.30
CA GLY A 549 27.32 -13.31 4.69
C GLY A 549 27.89 -14.33 5.68
N GLU A 550 27.76 -14.11 6.99
CA GLU A 550 28.23 -14.99 8.06
C GLU A 550 27.48 -16.33 8.07
N SER A 551 28.18 -17.44 8.22
CA SER A 551 27.57 -18.77 8.43
C SER A 551 27.18 -18.93 9.90
N VAL A 552 25.98 -19.41 10.15
CA VAL A 552 25.38 -19.56 11.47
C VAL A 552 24.79 -20.96 11.61
N ALA A 553 25.04 -21.62 12.74
CA ALA A 553 24.47 -22.93 13.05
C ALA A 553 24.08 -23.04 14.53
N GLY A 554 23.05 -23.81 14.83
CA GLY A 554 22.59 -24.08 16.18
C GLY A 554 21.84 -22.91 16.82
N SER A 555 22.41 -21.70 16.83
CA SER A 555 21.77 -20.50 17.38
C SER A 555 22.27 -19.23 16.72
N ALA A 556 21.46 -18.15 16.78
CA ALA A 556 21.80 -16.83 16.30
C ALA A 556 21.53 -15.76 17.38
N ALA A 557 22.48 -14.87 17.60
CA ALA A 557 22.26 -13.69 18.41
C ALA A 557 21.56 -12.60 17.60
N VAL A 558 20.52 -11.99 18.15
CA VAL A 558 19.84 -10.83 17.60
C VAL A 558 20.04 -9.65 18.54
N ALA A 559 20.68 -8.60 18.06
CA ALA A 559 21.00 -7.40 18.84
C ALA A 559 19.73 -6.70 19.39
N PRO A 560 19.87 -5.82 20.41
CA PRO A 560 18.78 -4.94 20.82
C PRO A 560 18.25 -4.11 19.64
N ARG A 561 16.93 -3.97 19.53
CA ARG A 561 16.29 -3.29 18.38
C ARG A 561 16.80 -3.79 17.03
N GLY A 562 17.23 -5.05 16.97
CA GLY A 562 17.94 -5.63 15.83
C GLY A 562 17.10 -6.64 15.06
N TRP A 563 17.64 -7.02 13.90
CA TRP A 563 17.03 -7.98 13.00
C TRP A 563 18.09 -8.83 12.30
N ARG A 564 17.70 -10.02 11.82
CA ARG A 564 18.52 -10.87 10.94
C ARG A 564 17.63 -11.59 9.92
N TYR A 565 18.14 -11.75 8.71
CA TYR A 565 17.60 -12.64 7.68
C TYR A 565 18.58 -13.77 7.46
N LEU A 566 18.20 -14.97 7.85
CA LEU A 566 19.02 -16.16 7.78
C LEU A 566 18.52 -17.05 6.66
N GLU A 567 19.31 -17.22 5.59
CA GLU A 567 19.00 -18.06 4.44
C GLU A 567 19.49 -19.49 4.72
N ARG A 568 18.65 -20.49 4.52
CA ARG A 568 19.00 -21.91 4.67
C ARG A 568 19.87 -22.36 3.51
N ARG A 569 20.99 -23.04 3.81
CA ARG A 569 21.94 -23.62 2.85
C ARG A 569 21.71 -25.11 2.67
#